data_729ded62c36cc28dcfabee15c003b60d
#
_entry.id   729ded62c36cc28dcfabee15c003b60d
#
_cell.length_a   1.000
_cell.length_b   1.000
_cell.length_c   1.000
_cell.angle_alpha   90.00
_cell.angle_beta   90.00
_cell.angle_gamma   90.00
#
_symmetry.space_group_name_H-M   'P 1'
#
loop_
_entity.id
_entity.type
_entity.pdbx_description
1 polymer ?
#
loop_
_entity_poly.entity_id
_entity_poly.type
_entity_poly.pdbx_seq_one_letter_code
_entity_poly.pdbx_strand_id
1 'polypeptide(L)'
;MTIMASIFIVLFVLFARVLCINFPYESIQLTEADIGNFSAIAFEDEGSANPINAAGCKTFPGSPEWPLDEEWQRLNTSLDGALLRPEPAAAACYDGPSKDAAKCRYLLSTARTNRFYIDDPLTVLTEWPQGDTCFATSNPTGNCTRGGFPDYVVNVTTVRQIQIAVNFARNKNIRLIIK
;
A
#
# COMPACT_ATOMS: atom_id res chain seq x y z
N MET A 1 40.31 7.11 -48.70
CA MET A 1 38.90 6.62 -48.57
C MET A 1 38.67 5.62 -47.47
N THR A 2 39.66 4.92 -46.98
CA THR A 2 39.57 3.88 -45.93
C THR A 2 39.41 4.42 -44.51
N ILE A 3 39.95 5.58 -44.19
CA ILE A 3 39.88 6.16 -42.82
C ILE A 3 38.47 6.68 -42.47
N MET A 4 37.76 7.26 -43.41
CA MET A 4 36.40 7.76 -43.17
C MET A 4 35.39 6.62 -42.94
N ALA A 5 35.55 5.47 -43.61
CA ALA A 5 34.68 4.32 -43.41
C ALA A 5 34.85 3.70 -42.01
N SER A 6 36.07 3.69 -41.44
CA SER A 6 36.35 3.19 -40.11
C SER A 6 35.73 4.08 -39.00
N ILE A 7 35.72 5.40 -39.19
CA ILE A 7 35.11 6.35 -38.26
C ILE A 7 33.58 6.17 -38.22
N PHE A 8 32.95 5.93 -39.36
CA PHE A 8 31.49 5.67 -39.40
C PHE A 8 31.09 4.36 -38.73
N ILE A 9 31.91 3.31 -38.83
CA ILE A 9 31.66 2.02 -38.17
C ILE A 9 31.82 2.16 -36.67
N VAL A 10 32.82 2.90 -36.17
CA VAL A 10 33.02 3.15 -34.76
C VAL A 10 31.91 4.02 -34.17
N LEU A 11 31.41 5.01 -34.89
CA LEU A 11 30.26 5.81 -34.46
C LEU A 11 28.95 4.99 -34.42
N PHE A 12 28.80 4.04 -35.36
CA PHE A 12 27.62 3.18 -35.37
C PHE A 12 27.59 2.14 -34.21
N VAL A 13 28.76 1.71 -33.75
CA VAL A 13 28.88 0.80 -32.60
C VAL A 13 28.67 1.54 -31.28
N LEU A 14 28.98 2.86 -31.22
CA LEU A 14 28.71 3.68 -30.04
C LEU A 14 27.23 4.03 -29.85
N PHE A 15 26.41 3.86 -30.89
CA PHE A 15 24.94 3.85 -30.80
C PHE A 15 24.35 2.47 -30.54
N ALA A 16 25.13 1.55 -29.96
CA ALA A 16 24.54 0.34 -29.38
C ALA A 16 23.48 0.80 -28.37
N ARG A 17 22.22 0.64 -28.76
CA ARG A 17 21.07 0.94 -27.90
C ARG A 17 21.34 0.23 -26.60
N VAL A 18 21.42 0.97 -25.52
CA VAL A 18 21.23 0.41 -24.20
C VAL A 18 19.81 -0.13 -24.22
N LEU A 19 19.68 -1.40 -24.52
CA LEU A 19 18.42 -2.10 -24.35
C LEU A 19 18.22 -2.15 -22.83
N CYS A 20 17.45 -1.21 -22.30
CA CYS A 20 16.91 -1.38 -20.97
C CYS A 20 16.24 -2.74 -20.93
N ILE A 21 16.67 -3.60 -20.01
CA ILE A 21 15.98 -4.85 -19.74
C ILE A 21 14.68 -4.45 -19.05
N ASN A 22 13.60 -4.45 -19.80
CA ASN A 22 12.28 -4.24 -19.24
C ASN A 22 11.79 -5.58 -18.68
N PHE A 23 11.37 -5.57 -17.42
CA PHE A 23 10.71 -6.72 -16.86
C PHE A 23 9.31 -6.86 -17.46
N PRO A 24 8.76 -8.08 -17.60
CA PRO A 24 7.44 -8.30 -18.21
C PRO A 24 6.31 -7.47 -17.56
N TYR A 25 6.41 -7.20 -16.27
CA TYR A 25 5.41 -6.42 -15.54
C TYR A 25 5.48 -4.90 -15.81
N GLU A 26 6.57 -4.37 -16.37
CA GLU A 26 6.71 -2.94 -16.71
C GLU A 26 5.79 -2.54 -17.86
N SER A 27 5.38 -3.50 -18.70
CA SER A 27 4.40 -3.28 -19.76
C SER A 27 2.96 -3.25 -19.28
N ILE A 28 2.70 -3.62 -18.01
CA ILE A 28 1.34 -3.63 -17.45
C ILE A 28 1.02 -2.20 -17.02
N GLN A 29 0.02 -1.61 -17.69
CA GLN A 29 -0.46 -0.26 -17.39
C GLN A 29 -1.98 -0.30 -17.25
N LEU A 30 -2.50 0.56 -16.36
CA LEU A 30 -3.95 0.76 -16.27
C LEU A 30 -4.46 1.40 -17.55
N THR A 31 -5.52 0.83 -18.09
CA THR A 31 -6.21 1.34 -19.28
C THR A 31 -7.42 2.19 -18.88
N GLU A 32 -7.96 2.95 -19.81
CA GLU A 32 -9.22 3.67 -19.60
C GLU A 32 -10.37 2.72 -19.19
N ALA A 33 -10.36 1.48 -19.68
CA ALA A 33 -11.33 0.46 -19.27
C ALA A 33 -11.18 0.03 -17.81
N ASP A 34 -9.95 0.01 -17.29
CA ASP A 34 -9.68 -0.30 -15.87
C ASP A 34 -10.11 0.84 -14.95
N ILE A 35 -9.94 2.07 -15.39
CA ILE A 35 -10.28 3.28 -14.63
C ILE A 35 -11.80 3.52 -14.66
N GLY A 36 -12.43 3.35 -15.83
CA GLY A 36 -13.85 3.59 -16.02
C GLY A 36 -14.24 5.02 -15.59
N ASN A 37 -15.25 5.13 -14.74
CA ASN A 37 -15.70 6.40 -14.17
C ASN A 37 -15.10 6.70 -12.77
N PHE A 38 -14.01 6.04 -12.40
CA PHE A 38 -13.36 6.21 -11.09
C PHE A 38 -11.99 6.88 -11.21
N SER A 39 -11.99 8.18 -11.50
CA SER A 39 -10.76 8.99 -11.67
C SER A 39 -9.78 8.93 -10.50
N ALA A 40 -10.26 8.56 -9.29
CA ALA A 40 -9.40 8.44 -8.11
C ALA A 40 -8.28 7.38 -8.28
N ILE A 41 -8.40 6.45 -9.23
CA ILE A 41 -7.36 5.45 -9.53
C ILE A 41 -6.62 5.74 -10.84
N ALA A 42 -6.93 6.85 -11.52
CA ALA A 42 -6.22 7.26 -12.72
C ALA A 42 -4.80 7.69 -12.40
N PHE A 43 -3.89 7.46 -13.35
CA PHE A 43 -2.59 8.11 -13.34
C PHE A 43 -2.78 9.53 -13.85
N GLU A 44 -2.52 10.54 -13.01
CA GLU A 44 -2.54 11.93 -13.46
C GLU A 44 -1.27 12.22 -14.28
N ASP A 45 -1.45 12.75 -15.47
CA ASP A 45 -0.36 13.32 -16.24
C ASP A 45 0.27 14.51 -15.50
N GLU A 46 1.58 14.66 -15.59
CA GLU A 46 2.34 15.73 -14.93
C GLU A 46 1.84 17.15 -15.27
N GLY A 47 1.01 17.29 -16.32
CA GLY A 47 0.38 18.54 -16.74
C GLY A 47 -0.92 18.86 -16.01
N SER A 48 -1.54 17.90 -15.33
CA SER A 48 -2.72 18.10 -14.46
C SER A 48 -2.27 18.27 -13.02
N ALA A 49 -1.38 19.20 -12.78
CA ALA A 49 -0.98 19.60 -11.45
C ALA A 49 -2.16 20.32 -10.76
N ASN A 50 -3.08 19.54 -10.20
CA ASN A 50 -3.59 19.96 -8.91
C ASN A 50 -2.35 20.06 -8.04
N PRO A 51 -1.97 21.24 -7.54
CA PRO A 51 -0.86 21.32 -6.62
C PRO A 51 -1.29 20.43 -5.44
N ILE A 52 -0.78 19.20 -5.42
CA ILE A 52 -0.71 18.42 -4.19
C ILE A 52 -0.16 19.45 -3.24
N ASN A 53 -0.97 19.89 -2.29
CA ASN A 53 -0.58 20.94 -1.36
C ASN A 53 0.79 20.58 -0.82
N ALA A 54 1.83 21.10 -1.44
CA ALA A 54 3.22 20.75 -1.16
C ALA A 54 3.61 21.08 0.29
N ALA A 55 2.70 21.69 1.03
CA ALA A 55 2.83 22.10 2.42
C ALA A 55 1.72 21.53 3.33
N GLY A 56 0.78 20.71 2.82
CA GLY A 56 -0.34 20.18 3.60
C GLY A 56 -0.04 18.85 4.29
N CYS A 57 -0.71 18.59 5.40
CA CYS A 57 -0.70 17.28 6.05
C CYS A 57 -1.34 16.22 5.15
N LYS A 58 -0.98 14.96 5.34
CA LYS A 58 -1.69 13.84 4.71
C LYS A 58 -3.11 13.74 5.25
N THR A 59 -4.02 13.33 4.39
CA THR A 59 -5.40 13.01 4.75
C THR A 59 -5.40 11.81 5.71
N PHE A 60 -6.19 11.90 6.76
CA PHE A 60 -6.28 10.88 7.80
C PHE A 60 -7.75 10.62 8.18
N PRO A 61 -8.06 9.47 8.81
CA PRO A 61 -9.42 9.15 9.24
C PRO A 61 -10.03 10.23 10.11
N GLY A 62 -11.23 10.69 9.73
CA GLY A 62 -11.94 11.79 10.42
C GLY A 62 -11.63 13.18 9.87
N SER A 63 -10.68 13.35 8.94
CA SER A 63 -10.53 14.63 8.23
C SER A 63 -11.64 14.80 7.18
N PRO A 64 -12.02 16.04 6.84
CA PRO A 64 -13.06 16.30 5.85
C PRO A 64 -12.77 15.70 4.46
N GLU A 65 -11.50 15.57 4.10
CA GLU A 65 -11.03 15.04 2.82
C GLU A 65 -10.86 13.52 2.83
N TRP A 66 -11.13 12.85 3.97
CA TRP A 66 -11.05 11.39 4.03
C TRP A 66 -12.08 10.77 3.09
N PRO A 67 -11.70 9.79 2.26
CA PRO A 67 -12.61 9.18 1.32
C PRO A 67 -13.86 8.62 2.00
N LEU A 68 -15.01 8.81 1.38
CA LEU A 68 -16.27 8.26 1.85
C LEU A 68 -16.28 6.73 1.73
N ASP A 69 -17.13 6.07 2.49
CA ASP A 69 -17.27 4.59 2.46
C ASP A 69 -17.57 4.07 1.04
N GLU A 70 -18.31 4.83 0.23
CA GLU A 70 -18.60 4.48 -1.17
C GLU A 70 -17.34 4.51 -2.04
N GLU A 71 -16.41 5.43 -1.78
CA GLU A 71 -15.14 5.47 -2.51
C GLU A 71 -14.24 4.29 -2.12
N TRP A 72 -14.21 3.90 -0.84
CA TRP A 72 -13.53 2.71 -0.38
C TRP A 72 -14.13 1.42 -0.97
N GLN A 73 -15.46 1.35 -1.10
CA GLN A 73 -16.14 0.23 -1.76
C GLN A 73 -15.81 0.17 -3.26
N ARG A 74 -15.78 1.32 -3.94
CA ARG A 74 -15.36 1.39 -5.36
C ARG A 74 -13.91 0.95 -5.52
N LEU A 75 -13.02 1.40 -4.63
CA LEU A 75 -11.64 0.94 -4.61
C LEU A 75 -11.57 -0.57 -4.43
N ASN A 76 -12.30 -1.12 -3.47
CA ASN A 76 -12.33 -2.57 -3.24
C ASN A 76 -12.80 -3.35 -4.48
N THR A 77 -13.81 -2.83 -5.17
CA THR A 77 -14.28 -3.42 -6.44
C THR A 77 -13.18 -3.38 -7.51
N SER A 78 -12.48 -2.26 -7.65
CA SER A 78 -11.38 -2.13 -8.62
C SER A 78 -10.17 -3.00 -8.28
N LEU A 79 -10.03 -3.39 -7.01
CA LEU A 79 -8.99 -4.27 -6.49
C LEU A 79 -9.41 -5.77 -6.47
N ASP A 80 -10.54 -6.12 -7.06
CA ASP A 80 -11.08 -7.49 -7.07
C ASP A 80 -11.31 -8.05 -5.65
N GLY A 81 -11.67 -7.19 -4.69
CA GLY A 81 -11.91 -7.57 -3.30
C GLY A 81 -10.64 -7.66 -2.42
N ALA A 82 -9.49 -7.20 -2.90
CA ALA A 82 -8.24 -7.28 -2.16
C ALA A 82 -8.07 -6.20 -1.06
N LEU A 83 -9.05 -5.30 -0.88
CA LEU A 83 -9.03 -4.30 0.18
C LEU A 83 -9.50 -4.91 1.49
N LEU A 84 -8.65 -4.87 2.50
CA LEU A 84 -8.93 -5.37 3.84
C LEU A 84 -9.09 -4.20 4.83
N ARG A 85 -9.92 -4.38 5.83
CA ARG A 85 -10.04 -3.49 7.00
C ARG A 85 -9.84 -4.32 8.27
N PRO A 86 -8.63 -4.84 8.51
CA PRO A 86 -8.37 -5.74 9.62
C PRO A 86 -8.36 -5.00 10.95
N GLU A 87 -8.68 -5.72 12.03
CA GLU A 87 -8.47 -5.27 13.39
C GLU A 87 -7.06 -5.63 13.86
N PRO A 88 -6.48 -4.88 14.82
CA PRO A 88 -5.22 -5.27 15.43
C PRO A 88 -5.27 -6.70 15.96
N ALA A 89 -4.28 -7.51 15.62
CA ALA A 89 -4.28 -8.93 15.93
C ALA A 89 -4.49 -9.21 17.44
N ALA A 90 -3.91 -8.35 18.29
CA ALA A 90 -4.01 -8.47 19.73
C ALA A 90 -5.39 -8.11 20.30
N ALA A 91 -6.34 -7.61 19.51
CA ALA A 91 -7.73 -7.41 19.94
C ALA A 91 -8.35 -8.70 20.51
N ALA A 92 -7.87 -9.85 20.02
CA ALA A 92 -8.27 -11.16 20.56
C ALA A 92 -7.95 -11.37 22.05
N CYS A 93 -7.03 -10.61 22.63
CA CYS A 93 -6.69 -10.69 24.05
C CYS A 93 -7.57 -9.81 24.95
N TYR A 94 -8.23 -8.81 24.39
CA TYR A 94 -9.00 -7.82 25.13
C TYR A 94 -10.47 -8.19 25.23
N ASP A 95 -11.14 -7.64 26.23
CA ASP A 95 -12.60 -7.80 26.34
C ASP A 95 -13.30 -7.04 25.21
N GLY A 96 -14.25 -7.70 24.56
CA GLY A 96 -14.98 -7.15 23.44
C GLY A 96 -15.41 -8.21 22.42
N PRO A 97 -15.97 -7.78 21.29
CA PRO A 97 -16.51 -8.69 20.27
C PRO A 97 -15.45 -9.55 19.59
N SER A 98 -14.21 -9.11 19.57
CA SER A 98 -13.09 -9.82 18.92
C SER A 98 -12.32 -10.73 19.87
N LYS A 99 -12.78 -10.87 21.14
CA LYS A 99 -12.12 -11.70 22.16
C LYS A 99 -12.07 -13.17 21.74
N ASP A 100 -10.86 -13.71 21.67
CA ASP A 100 -10.60 -15.11 21.35
C ASP A 100 -9.40 -15.62 22.17
N ALA A 101 -9.68 -16.43 23.17
CA ALA A 101 -8.68 -16.95 24.09
C ALA A 101 -7.65 -17.88 23.40
N ALA A 102 -8.06 -18.60 22.34
CA ALA A 102 -7.14 -19.48 21.61
C ALA A 102 -6.18 -18.64 20.74
N LYS A 103 -6.71 -17.67 20.02
CA LYS A 103 -5.93 -16.72 19.24
C LYS A 103 -5.00 -15.88 20.12
N CYS A 104 -5.48 -15.42 21.29
CA CYS A 104 -4.63 -14.69 22.22
C CYS A 104 -3.46 -15.55 22.73
N ARG A 105 -3.66 -16.81 23.12
CA ARG A 105 -2.57 -17.70 23.51
C ARG A 105 -1.56 -17.92 22.38
N TYR A 106 -2.03 -18.08 21.15
CA TYR A 106 -1.16 -18.17 19.98
C TYR A 106 -0.31 -16.93 19.83
N LEU A 107 -0.91 -15.74 19.92
CA LEU A 107 -0.21 -14.46 19.82
C LEU A 107 0.83 -14.30 20.92
N LEU A 108 0.53 -14.64 22.16
CA LEU A 108 1.48 -14.56 23.27
C LEU A 108 2.73 -15.40 23.04
N SER A 109 2.61 -16.49 22.28
CA SER A 109 3.74 -17.36 21.94
C SER A 109 4.49 -16.94 20.67
N THR A 110 3.85 -16.21 19.76
CA THR A 110 4.37 -15.94 18.40
C THR A 110 4.60 -14.47 18.08
N ALA A 111 3.96 -13.53 18.79
CA ALA A 111 3.98 -12.10 18.48
C ALA A 111 5.38 -11.45 18.53
N ARG A 112 6.39 -12.14 19.07
CA ARG A 112 7.78 -11.67 19.07
C ARG A 112 8.64 -12.34 18.00
N THR A 113 8.04 -13.13 17.12
CA THR A 113 8.75 -13.82 16.05
C THR A 113 8.67 -13.01 14.74
N ASN A 114 9.74 -13.06 13.95
CA ASN A 114 9.75 -12.42 12.63
C ASN A 114 8.63 -12.97 11.73
N ARG A 115 8.27 -14.23 11.92
CA ARG A 115 7.19 -14.85 11.15
C ARG A 115 5.86 -14.17 11.37
N PHE A 116 5.53 -13.83 12.62
CA PHE A 116 4.31 -13.09 12.95
C PHE A 116 4.26 -11.75 12.20
N TYR A 117 5.36 -10.98 12.23
CA TYR A 117 5.42 -9.66 11.57
C TYR A 117 5.35 -9.75 10.04
N ILE A 118 5.75 -10.87 9.45
CA ILE A 118 5.63 -11.11 8.02
C ILE A 118 4.18 -11.42 7.65
N ASP A 119 3.51 -12.26 8.43
CA ASP A 119 2.19 -12.81 8.10
C ASP A 119 1.04 -11.87 8.52
N ASP A 120 1.22 -11.03 9.55
CA ASP A 120 0.17 -10.11 9.99
C ASP A 120 0.03 -8.90 9.06
N PRO A 121 -1.16 -8.63 8.49
CA PRO A 121 -1.35 -7.58 7.50
C PRO A 121 -1.15 -6.17 8.04
N LEU A 122 -1.38 -5.93 9.33
CA LEU A 122 -1.27 -4.60 9.94
C LEU A 122 0.13 -4.28 10.47
N THR A 123 0.84 -5.28 10.98
CA THR A 123 2.10 -5.08 11.69
C THR A 123 3.24 -4.86 10.71
N VAL A 124 3.85 -3.69 10.75
CA VAL A 124 4.99 -3.34 9.89
C VAL A 124 6.31 -3.68 10.55
N LEU A 125 6.50 -3.36 11.83
CA LEU A 125 7.72 -3.60 12.60
C LEU A 125 7.36 -4.15 13.98
N THR A 126 7.33 -3.28 14.97
CA THR A 126 6.96 -3.55 16.36
C THR A 126 5.81 -2.65 16.77
N GLU A 127 5.22 -2.91 17.92
CA GLU A 127 4.04 -2.19 18.37
C GLU A 127 4.27 -0.69 18.64
N TRP A 128 5.48 -0.30 18.96
CA TRP A 128 5.76 1.10 19.34
C TRP A 128 5.43 2.15 18.26
N PRO A 129 5.57 1.90 16.94
CA PRO A 129 5.16 2.88 15.93
C PRO A 129 3.65 3.12 15.91
N GLN A 130 2.87 2.17 16.41
CA GLN A 130 1.41 2.27 16.52
C GLN A 130 0.97 2.93 17.84
N GLY A 131 1.93 3.25 18.74
CA GLY A 131 1.68 3.91 20.01
C GLY A 131 1.27 2.96 21.14
N ASP A 132 1.62 1.67 21.03
CA ASP A 132 1.32 0.62 22.02
C ASP A 132 -0.16 0.54 22.43
N THR A 133 -1.06 0.83 21.49
CA THR A 133 -2.48 0.94 21.75
C THR A 133 -3.22 -0.40 21.78
N CYS A 134 -2.57 -1.47 21.29
CA CYS A 134 -3.12 -2.83 21.28
C CYS A 134 -1.99 -3.84 21.09
N PHE A 135 -1.47 -4.40 22.15
CA PHE A 135 -0.41 -5.41 22.12
C PHE A 135 -0.84 -6.71 22.82
N ALA A 136 -0.22 -7.81 22.43
CA ALA A 136 -0.55 -9.12 23.00
C ALA A 136 -0.07 -9.21 24.46
N THR A 137 -1.00 -9.39 25.39
CA THR A 137 -0.73 -9.55 26.81
C THR A 137 -1.74 -10.51 27.44
N SER A 138 -1.30 -11.22 28.49
CA SER A 138 -2.16 -12.13 29.26
C SER A 138 -3.14 -11.40 30.19
N ASN A 139 -2.81 -10.16 30.55
CA ASN A 139 -3.60 -9.33 31.44
C ASN A 139 -3.78 -7.94 30.82
N PRO A 140 -4.65 -7.81 29.81
CA PRO A 140 -4.90 -6.53 29.16
C PRO A 140 -5.54 -5.56 30.16
N THR A 141 -5.04 -4.33 30.17
CA THR A 141 -5.65 -3.21 30.88
C THR A 141 -6.14 -2.19 29.86
N GLY A 142 -7.36 -1.68 30.05
CA GLY A 142 -7.98 -0.76 29.10
C GLY A 142 -8.52 -1.43 27.84
N ASN A 143 -8.61 -0.68 26.77
CA ASN A 143 -9.18 -1.12 25.50
C ASN A 143 -8.09 -1.24 24.42
N CYS A 144 -8.21 -2.26 23.57
CA CYS A 144 -7.46 -2.30 22.34
C CYS A 144 -8.01 -1.23 21.37
N THR A 145 -7.17 -0.35 20.90
CA THR A 145 -7.54 0.65 19.89
C THR A 145 -6.62 0.56 18.68
N ARG A 146 -7.08 1.07 17.56
CA ARG A 146 -6.31 1.07 16.31
C ARG A 146 -5.01 1.87 16.44
N GLY A 147 -5.03 3.01 17.15
CA GLY A 147 -3.86 3.88 17.27
C GLY A 147 -3.28 4.22 15.90
N GLY A 148 -1.98 3.99 15.72
CA GLY A 148 -1.27 4.21 14.47
C GLY A 148 -1.29 3.02 13.50
N PHE A 149 -2.05 1.97 13.75
CA PHE A 149 -2.25 0.89 12.76
C PHE A 149 -3.00 1.42 11.53
N PRO A 150 -2.71 0.92 10.33
CA PRO A 150 -3.42 1.32 9.11
C PRO A 150 -4.91 0.97 9.19
N ASP A 151 -5.76 1.85 8.66
CA ASP A 151 -7.20 1.61 8.58
C ASP A 151 -7.55 0.60 7.49
N TYR A 152 -6.81 0.64 6.39
CA TYR A 152 -6.98 -0.26 5.25
C TYR A 152 -5.65 -0.88 4.85
N VAL A 153 -5.73 -2.08 4.33
CA VAL A 153 -4.59 -2.83 3.77
C VAL A 153 -5.02 -3.41 2.43
N VAL A 154 -4.19 -3.30 1.41
CA VAL A 154 -4.40 -3.97 0.14
C VAL A 154 -3.52 -5.20 0.07
N ASN A 155 -4.13 -6.38 0.01
CA ASN A 155 -3.42 -7.64 -0.19
C ASN A 155 -3.16 -7.86 -1.68
N VAL A 156 -2.12 -7.23 -2.20
CA VAL A 156 -1.82 -7.23 -3.63
C VAL A 156 -1.30 -8.57 -4.11
N THR A 157 -1.82 -9.03 -5.25
CA THR A 157 -1.37 -10.23 -5.96
C THR A 157 -0.98 -9.94 -7.40
N THR A 158 -1.29 -8.74 -7.89
CA THR A 158 -1.03 -8.33 -9.28
C THR A 158 -0.43 -6.93 -9.35
N VAL A 159 0.34 -6.65 -10.41
CA VAL A 159 0.87 -5.29 -10.68
C VAL A 159 -0.25 -4.28 -10.86
N ARG A 160 -1.35 -4.67 -11.49
CA ARG A 160 -2.54 -3.82 -11.65
C ARG A 160 -3.07 -3.34 -10.29
N GLN A 161 -3.19 -4.22 -9.31
CA GLN A 161 -3.63 -3.85 -7.96
C GLN A 161 -2.66 -2.89 -7.28
N ILE A 162 -1.34 -3.06 -7.49
CA ILE A 162 -0.34 -2.11 -6.97
C ILE A 162 -0.56 -0.72 -7.57
N GLN A 163 -0.72 -0.63 -8.89
CA GLN A 163 -0.95 0.65 -9.58
C GLN A 163 -2.22 1.34 -9.10
N ILE A 164 -3.33 0.60 -8.96
CA ILE A 164 -4.60 1.12 -8.42
C ILE A 164 -4.41 1.67 -7.00
N ALA A 165 -3.80 0.90 -6.11
CA ALA A 165 -3.62 1.29 -4.72
C ALA A 165 -2.71 2.53 -4.57
N VAL A 166 -1.61 2.58 -5.31
CA VAL A 166 -0.67 3.71 -5.31
C VAL A 166 -1.33 4.97 -5.87
N ASN A 167 -2.03 4.86 -6.99
CA ASN A 167 -2.72 6.00 -7.60
C ASN A 167 -3.81 6.54 -6.67
N PHE A 168 -4.63 5.66 -6.08
CA PHE A 168 -5.66 6.07 -5.13
C PHE A 168 -5.05 6.80 -3.92
N ALA A 169 -4.02 6.24 -3.30
CA ALA A 169 -3.37 6.86 -2.15
C ALA A 169 -2.76 8.23 -2.50
N ARG A 170 -2.16 8.35 -3.70
CA ARG A 170 -1.64 9.61 -4.21
C ARG A 170 -2.76 10.63 -4.44
N ASN A 171 -3.80 10.26 -5.19
CA ASN A 171 -4.86 11.17 -5.61
C ASN A 171 -5.73 11.63 -4.42
N LYS A 172 -5.84 10.82 -3.38
CA LYS A 172 -6.53 11.15 -2.12
C LYS A 172 -5.60 11.69 -1.04
N ASN A 173 -4.34 11.94 -1.36
CA ASN A 173 -3.32 12.44 -0.41
C ASN A 173 -3.19 11.58 0.86
N ILE A 174 -3.42 10.28 0.78
CA ILE A 174 -3.35 9.35 1.90
C ILE A 174 -1.90 8.91 2.15
N ARG A 175 -1.53 8.67 3.41
CA ARG A 175 -0.25 8.05 3.74
C ARG A 175 -0.27 6.60 3.28
N LEU A 176 0.70 6.22 2.44
CA LEU A 176 0.91 4.85 1.99
C LEU A 176 2.18 4.29 2.63
N ILE A 177 2.10 3.04 3.08
CA ILE A 177 3.25 2.24 3.54
C ILE A 177 3.23 0.95 2.73
N ILE A 178 4.39 0.55 2.23
CA ILE A 178 4.57 -0.71 1.50
C ILE A 178 5.34 -1.66 2.42
N LYS A 179 4.82 -2.88 2.54
CA LYS A 179 5.39 -3.95 3.37
C LYS A 179 5.86 -5.10 2.49
#